data_6ad03e1d0a2e4cb68975370c1e965f3a
#
_entry.id   6ad03e1d0a2e4cb68975370c1e965f3a
#
_cell.length_a   1.000
_cell.length_b   1.000
_cell.length_c   1.000
_cell.angle_alpha   90.00
_cell.angle_beta   90.00
_cell.angle_gamma   90.00
#
_symmetry.space_group_name_H-M   'P 1'
#
loop_
_entity.id
_entity.type
_entity.pdbx_description
1 polymer ?
#
loop_
_entity_poly.entity_id
_entity_poly.type
_entity_poly.pdbx_seq_one_letter_code
_entity_poly.pdbx_strand_id
1 'polypeptide(L)'
;MLSIPSSADELSIGSHPTLEGLLPLNPALYRANERHPYLYLNRGNWFGDVALSHIGYNKAGLDKVIHLGLRYSGLSDLEFREDRPQDDPFANFSSYGLILDAGIAFQRFNRSYGISLSYVQFGLYTEESKGVSVDIGYSIKLKSGYSLGFVAKNFGIMTKLDNDSPSLPKRFSLGISKDFPFKSFRNSAFGSIEWNSIIPGSKVYLGNRFSWNRLNLSLIHI
;
A
#
# COMPACT_ATOMS: atom_id res chain seq x y z
N MET A 1 1.57 10.21 1.60
CA MET A 1 0.34 9.42 1.40
C MET A 1 0.59 8.11 0.66
N LEU A 2 1.02 8.08 -0.61
CA LEU A 2 1.24 6.86 -1.40
C LEU A 2 2.29 5.89 -0.84
N SER A 3 3.16 6.36 0.04
CA SER A 3 4.21 5.56 0.70
C SER A 3 3.91 5.22 2.16
N ILE A 4 2.79 5.72 2.71
CA ILE A 4 2.39 5.42 4.09
C ILE A 4 1.61 4.11 4.09
N PRO A 5 1.95 3.14 4.96
CA PRO A 5 1.16 1.92 5.12
C PRO A 5 -0.28 2.25 5.52
N SER A 6 -1.23 1.64 4.84
CA SER A 6 -2.65 1.93 5.05
C SER A 6 -3.31 1.00 6.06
N SER A 7 -2.59 -0.01 6.55
CA SER A 7 -3.09 -0.96 7.54
C SER A 7 -1.98 -1.49 8.44
N ALA A 8 -2.37 -1.99 9.62
CA ALA A 8 -1.44 -2.66 10.52
C ALA A 8 -0.86 -3.94 9.90
N ASP A 9 -1.62 -4.64 9.07
CA ASP A 9 -1.16 -5.83 8.34
C ASP A 9 -0.05 -5.45 7.34
N GLU A 10 -0.27 -4.40 6.54
CA GLU A 10 0.75 -3.87 5.62
C GLU A 10 2.03 -3.45 6.37
N LEU A 11 1.88 -2.74 7.49
CA LEU A 11 3.00 -2.32 8.32
C LEU A 11 3.77 -3.52 8.87
N SER A 12 3.05 -4.56 9.31
CA SER A 12 3.63 -5.75 9.95
C SER A 12 4.49 -6.61 9.02
N ILE A 13 4.32 -6.48 7.71
CA ILE A 13 5.05 -7.25 6.69
C ILE A 13 5.96 -6.39 5.82
N GLY A 14 6.07 -5.07 6.13
CA GLY A 14 6.88 -4.13 5.35
C GLY A 14 6.42 -4.02 3.89
N SER A 15 5.13 -4.17 3.63
CA SER A 15 4.60 -4.12 2.25
C SER A 15 5.29 -5.12 1.31
N HIS A 16 5.41 -6.38 1.71
CA HIS A 16 6.17 -7.38 0.97
C HIS A 16 5.45 -7.85 -0.31
N PRO A 17 6.14 -7.98 -1.47
CA PRO A 17 5.50 -8.25 -2.77
C PRO A 17 5.02 -9.69 -2.98
N THR A 18 5.29 -10.63 -2.05
CA THR A 18 4.85 -12.04 -2.16
C THR A 18 3.75 -12.42 -1.18
N LEU A 19 3.48 -11.59 -0.17
CA LEU A 19 2.53 -11.92 0.88
C LEU A 19 1.13 -11.46 0.51
N GLU A 20 0.19 -12.38 0.60
CA GLU A 20 -1.23 -12.11 0.44
C GLU A 20 -1.77 -11.34 1.65
N GLY A 21 -2.71 -10.43 1.41
CA GLY A 21 -3.38 -9.67 2.45
C GLY A 21 -4.71 -9.11 1.96
N LEU A 22 -5.43 -8.40 2.82
CA LEU A 22 -6.63 -7.67 2.42
C LEU A 22 -6.25 -6.51 1.49
N LEU A 23 -5.09 -5.91 1.74
CA LEU A 23 -4.49 -4.81 0.98
C LEU A 23 -3.04 -5.16 0.66
N PRO A 24 -2.80 -6.06 -0.30
CA PRO A 24 -1.42 -6.43 -0.61
C PRO A 24 -0.72 -5.28 -1.33
N LEU A 25 0.58 -5.14 -1.09
CA LEU A 25 1.43 -4.26 -1.91
C LEU A 25 1.31 -4.59 -3.39
N ASN A 26 1.29 -5.90 -3.70
CA ASN A 26 1.27 -6.45 -5.05
C ASN A 26 -0.19 -6.65 -5.52
N PRO A 27 -0.68 -5.91 -6.53
CA PRO A 27 -2.04 -6.06 -7.03
C PRO A 27 -2.35 -7.47 -7.57
N ALA A 28 -1.34 -8.28 -7.89
CA ALA A 28 -1.54 -9.69 -8.26
C ALA A 28 -2.03 -10.58 -7.09
N LEU A 29 -1.97 -10.07 -5.85
CA LEU A 29 -2.25 -10.83 -4.63
C LEU A 29 -3.51 -10.35 -3.90
N TYR A 30 -4.41 -9.60 -4.56
CA TYR A 30 -5.71 -9.28 -4.01
C TYR A 30 -6.43 -10.56 -3.58
N ARG A 31 -6.93 -10.54 -2.34
CA ARG A 31 -7.61 -11.68 -1.75
C ARG A 31 -9.11 -11.47 -1.76
N ALA A 32 -9.84 -12.46 -2.22
CA ALA A 32 -11.28 -12.50 -2.13
C ALA A 32 -11.78 -13.93 -1.86
N ASN A 33 -12.98 -14.04 -1.33
CA ASN A 33 -13.66 -15.32 -1.14
C ASN A 33 -14.62 -15.53 -2.32
N GLU A 34 -14.74 -16.75 -2.82
CA GLU A 34 -15.66 -17.09 -3.90
C GLU A 34 -17.15 -16.90 -3.53
N ARG A 35 -17.50 -17.07 -2.26
CA ARG A 35 -18.87 -16.98 -1.77
C ARG A 35 -19.30 -15.58 -1.35
N HIS A 36 -18.37 -14.79 -0.80
CA HIS A 36 -18.67 -13.48 -0.22
C HIS A 36 -17.59 -12.47 -0.58
N PRO A 37 -17.95 -11.24 -0.96
CA PRO A 37 -16.97 -10.18 -1.10
C PRO A 37 -16.37 -9.84 0.26
N TYR A 38 -15.12 -9.33 0.24
CA TYR A 38 -14.52 -8.71 1.40
C TYR A 38 -14.72 -7.20 1.35
N LEU A 39 -15.34 -6.68 2.39
CA LEU A 39 -15.34 -5.27 2.71
C LEU A 39 -14.41 -5.07 3.91
N TYR A 40 -13.49 -4.15 3.82
CA TYR A 40 -12.63 -3.78 4.95
C TYR A 40 -12.64 -2.27 5.15
N LEU A 41 -12.52 -1.90 6.41
CA LEU A 41 -12.41 -0.52 6.86
C LEU A 41 -11.22 -0.45 7.81
N ASN A 42 -10.31 0.46 7.53
CA ASN A 42 -9.20 0.76 8.43
C ASN A 42 -9.17 2.26 8.71
N ARG A 43 -8.95 2.61 9.99
CA ARG A 43 -8.74 3.98 10.44
C ARG A 43 -7.63 3.99 11.48
N GLY A 44 -6.75 4.95 11.40
CA GLY A 44 -5.64 5.10 12.33
C GLY A 44 -5.00 6.47 12.22
N ASN A 45 -4.09 6.75 13.12
CA ASN A 45 -3.25 7.92 13.09
C ASN A 45 -1.81 7.48 12.82
N TRP A 46 -1.15 8.18 11.94
CA TRP A 46 0.26 8.02 11.65
C TRP A 46 1.06 9.04 12.45
N PHE A 47 2.38 8.88 12.46
CA PHE A 47 3.29 9.82 13.11
C PHE A 47 3.02 11.26 12.64
N GLY A 48 3.02 12.23 13.58
CA GLY A 48 2.71 13.64 13.31
C GLY A 48 1.22 13.92 13.09
N ASP A 49 0.35 13.18 13.78
CA ASP A 49 -1.12 13.36 13.81
C ASP A 49 -1.82 13.23 12.44
N VAL A 50 -1.15 12.60 11.47
CA VAL A 50 -1.76 12.34 10.17
C VAL A 50 -2.87 11.30 10.31
N ALA A 51 -4.11 11.71 10.13
CA ALA A 51 -5.26 10.81 10.10
C ALA A 51 -5.22 9.96 8.82
N LEU A 52 -5.41 8.65 8.97
CA LEU A 52 -5.50 7.69 7.87
C LEU A 52 -6.84 6.99 7.89
N SER A 53 -7.47 6.89 6.73
CA SER A 53 -8.69 6.11 6.54
C SER A 53 -8.59 5.33 5.25
N HIS A 54 -8.99 4.07 5.26
CA HIS A 54 -8.98 3.22 4.08
C HIS A 54 -10.22 2.34 4.07
N ILE A 55 -10.96 2.39 2.97
CA ILE A 55 -12.09 1.51 2.68
C ILE A 55 -11.72 0.73 1.43
N GLY A 56 -11.96 -0.57 1.45
CA GLY A 56 -11.73 -1.37 0.26
C GLY A 56 -12.71 -2.53 0.15
N TYR A 57 -12.92 -2.91 -1.10
CA TYR A 57 -13.85 -3.95 -1.50
C TYR A 57 -13.16 -4.90 -2.48
N ASN A 58 -13.14 -6.19 -2.15
CA ASN A 58 -12.61 -7.24 -3.02
C ASN A 58 -13.70 -8.26 -3.33
N LYS A 59 -13.89 -8.57 -4.60
CA LYS A 59 -14.84 -9.58 -5.07
C LYS A 59 -14.16 -10.59 -5.98
N ALA A 60 -14.30 -11.88 -5.65
CA ALA A 60 -13.85 -12.96 -6.52
C ALA A 60 -14.82 -13.19 -7.68
N GLY A 61 -14.27 -13.47 -8.85
CA GLY A 61 -14.92 -14.13 -9.98
C GLY A 61 -14.30 -15.50 -10.21
N LEU A 62 -14.57 -16.13 -11.35
CA LEU A 62 -14.11 -17.50 -11.66
C LEU A 62 -12.57 -17.64 -11.63
N ASP A 63 -11.85 -16.68 -12.21
CA ASP A 63 -10.39 -16.69 -12.37
C ASP A 63 -9.75 -15.34 -12.05
N LYS A 64 -10.54 -14.43 -11.48
CA LYS A 64 -10.13 -13.05 -11.22
C LYS A 64 -10.65 -12.53 -9.90
N VAL A 65 -9.96 -11.54 -9.37
CA VAL A 65 -10.39 -10.73 -8.22
C VAL A 65 -10.47 -9.29 -8.66
N ILE A 66 -11.60 -8.64 -8.40
CA ILE A 66 -11.79 -7.20 -8.62
C ILE A 66 -11.60 -6.52 -7.28
N HIS A 67 -10.84 -5.43 -7.29
CA HIS A 67 -10.58 -4.56 -6.16
C HIS A 67 -11.08 -3.15 -6.43
N LEU A 68 -11.69 -2.54 -5.41
CA LEU A 68 -12.01 -1.11 -5.36
C LEU A 68 -11.53 -0.57 -4.01
N GLY A 69 -10.88 0.58 -4.02
CA GLY A 69 -10.33 1.20 -2.83
C GLY A 69 -10.56 2.70 -2.78
N LEU A 70 -10.70 3.20 -1.55
CA LEU A 70 -10.71 4.62 -1.21
C LEU A 70 -9.77 4.82 -0.04
N ARG A 71 -8.73 5.63 -0.22
CA ARG A 71 -7.78 6.00 0.83
C ARG A 71 -7.79 7.51 1.03
N TYR A 72 -7.85 7.91 2.28
CA TYR A 72 -7.73 9.29 2.70
C TYR A 72 -6.61 9.42 3.72
N SER A 73 -5.81 10.45 3.59
CA SER A 73 -4.88 10.89 4.63
C SER A 73 -4.97 12.38 4.77
N GLY A 74 -4.99 12.87 6.00
CA GLY A 74 -5.13 14.30 6.26
C GLY A 74 -4.41 14.73 7.52
N LEU A 75 -3.95 15.95 7.49
CA LEU A 75 -3.41 16.69 8.60
C LEU A 75 -4.15 18.01 8.66
N SER A 76 -4.86 18.26 9.77
CA SER A 76 -5.60 19.48 10.04
C SER A 76 -4.86 20.36 11.03
N ASP A 77 -5.34 21.59 11.16
CA ASP A 77 -4.87 22.54 12.15
C ASP A 77 -3.38 22.88 12.06
N LEU A 78 -2.85 22.88 10.82
CA LEU A 78 -1.52 23.40 10.55
C LEU A 78 -1.55 24.92 10.70
N GLU A 79 -0.67 25.44 11.54
CA GLU A 79 -0.59 26.87 11.83
C GLU A 79 0.29 27.57 10.78
N PHE A 80 -0.24 28.59 10.15
CA PHE A 80 0.54 29.53 9.36
C PHE A 80 1.01 30.65 10.29
N ARG A 81 2.32 30.74 10.51
CA ARG A 81 2.97 31.76 11.33
C ARG A 81 3.96 32.55 10.48
N GLU A 82 3.98 33.87 10.65
CA GLU A 82 5.00 34.73 10.08
C GLU A 82 6.30 34.68 10.90
N ASP A 83 7.39 35.26 10.38
CA ASP A 83 8.70 35.33 11.04
C ASP A 83 8.73 36.19 12.30
N ARG A 84 7.58 36.72 12.72
CA ARG A 84 7.45 37.52 13.94
C ARG A 84 6.85 36.69 15.07
N PRO A 85 7.38 36.77 16.31
CA PRO A 85 6.78 36.13 17.46
C PRO A 85 5.36 36.67 17.67
N GLN A 86 4.36 35.81 17.55
CA GLN A 86 2.95 36.10 17.82
C GLN A 86 2.34 34.94 18.61
N ASP A 87 1.46 35.28 19.58
CA ASP A 87 0.80 34.25 20.39
C ASP A 87 -0.20 33.46 19.57
N ASP A 88 -0.94 34.13 18.66
CA ASP A 88 -1.92 33.48 17.78
C ASP A 88 -1.39 33.25 16.36
N PRO A 89 -1.74 32.13 15.72
CA PRO A 89 -1.39 31.89 14.32
C PRO A 89 -2.14 32.87 13.39
N PHE A 90 -1.50 33.25 12.30
CA PHE A 90 -2.12 34.11 11.29
C PHE A 90 -3.29 33.42 10.57
N ALA A 91 -3.18 32.14 10.33
CA ALA A 91 -4.23 31.29 9.76
C ALA A 91 -3.99 29.82 10.10
N ASN A 92 -5.06 29.02 10.06
CA ASN A 92 -4.97 27.57 10.10
C ASN A 92 -5.27 27.01 8.70
N PHE A 93 -4.58 25.95 8.32
CA PHE A 93 -4.80 25.26 7.06
C PHE A 93 -4.71 23.75 7.22
N SER A 94 -5.07 23.01 6.18
CA SER A 94 -5.00 21.56 6.14
C SER A 94 -4.22 21.08 4.93
N SER A 95 -3.64 19.90 5.06
CA SER A 95 -3.09 19.12 3.96
C SER A 95 -3.81 17.78 3.89
N TYR A 96 -4.20 17.36 2.70
CA TYR A 96 -4.88 16.08 2.54
C TYR A 96 -4.46 15.36 1.27
N GLY A 97 -4.68 14.08 1.28
CA GLY A 97 -4.55 13.25 0.11
C GLY A 97 -5.71 12.26 0.00
N LEU A 98 -6.25 12.12 -1.19
CA LEU A 98 -7.30 11.19 -1.56
C LEU A 98 -6.82 10.29 -2.69
N ILE A 99 -7.06 8.97 -2.56
CA ILE A 99 -6.82 8.01 -3.64
C ILE A 99 -8.08 7.19 -3.82
N LEU A 100 -8.55 7.13 -5.07
CA LEU A 100 -9.54 6.17 -5.53
C LEU A 100 -8.81 5.15 -6.40
N ASP A 101 -8.86 3.89 -6.07
CA ASP A 101 -8.20 2.85 -6.84
C ASP A 101 -9.16 1.73 -7.25
N ALA A 102 -8.94 1.23 -8.45
CA ALA A 102 -9.61 0.07 -9.00
C ALA A 102 -8.57 -0.88 -9.58
N GLY A 103 -8.67 -2.16 -9.22
CA GLY A 103 -7.70 -3.16 -9.64
C GLY A 103 -8.33 -4.47 -10.03
N ILE A 104 -7.58 -5.26 -10.78
CA ILE A 104 -7.94 -6.61 -11.15
C ILE A 104 -6.72 -7.51 -11.02
N ALA A 105 -6.91 -8.67 -10.39
CA ALA A 105 -5.93 -9.74 -10.34
C ALA A 105 -6.46 -10.97 -11.07
N PHE A 106 -5.60 -11.62 -11.84
CA PHE A 106 -5.87 -12.89 -12.52
C PHE A 106 -4.97 -13.94 -11.92
N GLN A 107 -5.56 -15.11 -11.61
CA GLN A 107 -4.81 -16.26 -11.14
C GLN A 107 -4.93 -17.39 -12.15
N ARG A 108 -3.79 -17.90 -12.61
CA ARG A 108 -3.73 -19.02 -13.54
C ARG A 108 -2.66 -20.02 -13.10
N PHE A 109 -3.10 -21.21 -12.71
CA PHE A 109 -2.22 -22.25 -12.13
C PHE A 109 -1.45 -21.71 -10.90
N ASN A 110 -0.13 -21.64 -11.02
CA ASN A 110 0.77 -21.16 -9.96
C ASN A 110 1.22 -19.70 -10.13
N ARG A 111 0.63 -18.96 -11.08
CA ARG A 111 0.98 -17.58 -11.40
C ARG A 111 -0.19 -16.65 -11.16
N SER A 112 0.11 -15.46 -10.69
CA SER A 112 -0.86 -14.38 -10.52
C SER A 112 -0.34 -13.11 -11.18
N TYR A 113 -1.24 -12.39 -11.83
CA TYR A 113 -0.99 -11.13 -12.51
C TYR A 113 -1.99 -10.10 -11.98
N GLY A 114 -1.57 -8.87 -11.79
CA GLY A 114 -2.46 -7.82 -11.33
C GLY A 114 -2.11 -6.48 -11.91
N ILE A 115 -3.13 -5.68 -12.10
CA ILE A 115 -3.02 -4.27 -12.48
C ILE A 115 -4.00 -3.46 -11.66
N SER A 116 -3.61 -2.26 -11.26
CA SER A 116 -4.46 -1.30 -10.58
C SER A 116 -4.29 0.07 -11.20
N LEU A 117 -5.39 0.79 -11.34
CA LEU A 117 -5.45 2.19 -11.75
C LEU A 117 -5.92 3.01 -10.57
N SER A 118 -5.24 4.10 -10.28
CA SER A 118 -5.58 5.00 -9.19
C SER A 118 -5.75 6.44 -9.69
N TYR A 119 -6.81 7.09 -9.24
CA TYR A 119 -6.93 8.54 -9.24
C TYR A 119 -6.36 9.06 -7.94
N VAL A 120 -5.51 10.08 -8.02
CA VAL A 120 -4.81 10.67 -6.88
C VAL A 120 -5.13 12.14 -6.82
N GLN A 121 -5.54 12.63 -5.67
CA GLN A 121 -5.72 14.06 -5.39
C GLN A 121 -4.92 14.42 -4.14
N PHE A 122 -4.20 15.52 -4.22
CA PHE A 122 -3.43 16.08 -3.12
C PHE A 122 -3.79 17.55 -2.97
N GLY A 123 -4.11 17.97 -1.76
CA GLY A 123 -4.41 19.35 -1.43
C GLY A 123 -3.47 19.86 -0.34
N LEU A 124 -3.02 21.08 -0.51
CA LEU A 124 -2.21 21.82 0.45
C LEU A 124 -2.64 23.28 0.44
N TYR A 125 -3.17 23.75 1.58
CA TYR A 125 -3.71 25.10 1.71
C TYR A 125 -4.82 25.35 0.67
N THR A 126 -4.64 26.28 -0.27
CA THR A 126 -5.59 26.62 -1.35
C THR A 126 -5.33 25.87 -2.64
N GLU A 127 -4.21 25.17 -2.74
CA GLU A 127 -3.76 24.54 -3.96
C GLU A 127 -4.10 23.04 -4.01
N GLU A 128 -4.44 22.56 -5.19
CA GLU A 128 -4.74 21.15 -5.44
C GLU A 128 -3.97 20.63 -6.65
N SER A 129 -3.48 19.40 -6.53
CA SER A 129 -2.94 18.63 -7.64
C SER A 129 -3.70 17.32 -7.78
N LYS A 130 -4.01 16.96 -9.02
CA LYS A 130 -4.76 15.74 -9.38
C LYS A 130 -3.94 14.91 -10.34
N GLY A 131 -4.10 13.61 -10.30
CA GLY A 131 -3.34 12.75 -11.19
C GLY A 131 -3.89 11.35 -11.29
N VAL A 132 -3.21 10.56 -12.10
CA VAL A 132 -3.51 9.15 -12.29
C VAL A 132 -2.22 8.34 -12.17
N SER A 133 -2.33 7.14 -11.62
CA SER A 133 -1.21 6.21 -11.55
C SER A 133 -1.64 4.77 -11.85
N VAL A 134 -0.70 3.97 -12.31
CA VAL A 134 -0.85 2.55 -12.59
C VAL A 134 0.13 1.77 -11.74
N ASP A 135 -0.36 0.67 -11.16
CA ASP A 135 0.43 -0.33 -10.47
C ASP A 135 0.34 -1.65 -11.22
N ILE A 136 1.45 -2.37 -11.32
CA ILE A 136 1.52 -3.68 -11.97
C ILE A 136 2.16 -4.67 -11.01
N GLY A 137 1.60 -5.86 -10.95
CA GLY A 137 2.06 -6.93 -10.11
C GLY A 137 2.17 -8.29 -10.78
N TYR A 138 3.12 -9.07 -10.32
CA TYR A 138 3.30 -10.46 -10.70
C TYR A 138 3.70 -11.28 -9.49
N SER A 139 3.20 -12.50 -9.41
CA SER A 139 3.63 -13.47 -8.42
C SER A 139 3.61 -14.89 -9.00
N ILE A 140 4.52 -15.73 -8.53
CA ILE A 140 4.59 -17.14 -8.89
C ILE A 140 4.86 -17.99 -7.64
N LYS A 141 4.07 -19.07 -7.47
CA LYS A 141 4.29 -20.10 -6.45
C LYS A 141 5.03 -21.27 -7.06
N LEU A 142 6.21 -21.59 -6.53
CA LEU A 142 7.04 -22.69 -6.99
C LEU A 142 6.67 -23.99 -6.27
N LYS A 143 6.91 -25.14 -6.92
CA LYS A 143 6.61 -26.48 -6.34
C LYS A 143 7.36 -26.75 -5.03
N SER A 144 8.50 -26.10 -4.81
CA SER A 144 9.33 -26.19 -3.59
C SER A 144 8.78 -25.40 -2.40
N GLY A 145 7.59 -24.77 -2.51
CA GLY A 145 6.97 -23.95 -1.48
C GLY A 145 7.51 -22.52 -1.39
N TYR A 146 8.35 -22.11 -2.34
CA TYR A 146 8.75 -20.72 -2.48
C TYR A 146 7.73 -19.93 -3.29
N SER A 147 7.58 -18.65 -2.95
CA SER A 147 6.86 -17.68 -3.75
C SER A 147 7.80 -16.55 -4.15
N LEU A 148 7.74 -16.15 -5.41
CA LEU A 148 8.45 -14.98 -5.93
C LEU A 148 7.42 -13.92 -6.30
N GLY A 149 7.70 -12.66 -6.01
CA GLY A 149 6.82 -11.55 -6.33
C GLY A 149 7.59 -10.35 -6.85
N PHE A 150 7.00 -9.71 -7.84
CA PHE A 150 7.46 -8.45 -8.40
C PHE A 150 6.31 -7.45 -8.40
N VAL A 151 6.61 -6.19 -8.09
CA VAL A 151 5.65 -5.10 -8.20
C VAL A 151 6.32 -3.81 -8.66
N ALA A 152 5.63 -3.10 -9.52
CA ALA A 152 5.94 -1.75 -9.96
C ALA A 152 4.75 -0.86 -9.63
N LYS A 153 4.95 0.22 -8.84
CA LYS A 153 3.88 1.07 -8.31
C LYS A 153 4.07 2.54 -8.63
N ASN A 154 2.91 3.23 -8.66
CA ASN A 154 2.82 4.68 -8.77
C ASN A 154 3.42 5.23 -10.08
N PHE A 155 3.25 4.50 -11.18
CA PHE A 155 3.63 4.98 -12.51
C PHE A 155 2.53 5.87 -13.06
N GLY A 156 2.76 7.17 -13.12
CA GLY A 156 1.73 8.11 -13.55
C GLY A 156 2.21 9.55 -13.56
N ILE A 157 1.23 10.43 -13.64
CA ILE A 157 1.42 11.87 -13.76
C ILE A 157 0.48 12.62 -12.80
N MET A 158 0.91 13.80 -12.37
CA MET A 158 0.12 14.73 -11.57
C MET A 158 -0.01 16.06 -12.32
N THR A 159 -1.10 16.78 -12.10
CA THR A 159 -1.22 18.19 -12.53
C THR A 159 -0.31 19.07 -11.67
N LYS A 160 -0.11 20.29 -12.09
CA LYS A 160 0.65 21.27 -11.32
C LYS A 160 -0.03 21.54 -9.97
N LEU A 161 0.79 21.67 -8.94
CA LEU A 161 0.47 22.29 -7.66
C LEU A 161 1.22 23.62 -7.66
N ASP A 162 0.52 24.74 -7.84
CA ASP A 162 1.09 26.03 -8.15
C ASP A 162 1.94 25.99 -9.44
N ASN A 163 3.25 26.09 -9.35
CA ASN A 163 4.15 26.15 -10.51
C ASN A 163 4.73 24.78 -10.92
N ASP A 164 4.84 23.84 -9.97
CA ASP A 164 5.49 22.55 -10.16
C ASP A 164 4.52 21.38 -10.05
N SER A 165 4.76 20.33 -10.83
CA SER A 165 3.99 19.08 -10.72
C SER A 165 4.64 18.14 -9.70
N PRO A 166 3.91 17.74 -8.65
CA PRO A 166 4.42 16.76 -7.69
C PRO A 166 4.75 15.43 -8.38
N SER A 167 5.91 14.88 -8.10
CA SER A 167 6.29 13.58 -8.62
C SER A 167 5.68 12.45 -7.77
N LEU A 168 5.11 11.45 -8.45
CA LEU A 168 4.64 10.25 -7.78
C LEU A 168 5.84 9.40 -7.28
N PRO A 169 5.76 8.81 -6.08
CA PRO A 169 6.82 7.97 -5.53
C PRO A 169 6.86 6.61 -6.25
N LYS A 170 7.49 6.55 -7.41
CA LYS A 170 7.67 5.30 -8.17
C LYS A 170 8.42 4.29 -7.32
N ARG A 171 7.90 3.07 -7.24
CA ARG A 171 8.48 1.97 -6.45
C ARG A 171 8.59 0.71 -7.29
N PHE A 172 9.73 0.04 -7.15
CA PHE A 172 9.95 -1.32 -7.64
C PHE A 172 10.32 -2.21 -6.46
N SER A 173 9.62 -3.32 -6.31
CA SER A 173 9.95 -4.30 -5.27
C SER A 173 10.03 -5.69 -5.86
N LEU A 174 11.06 -6.42 -5.47
CA LEU A 174 11.25 -7.83 -5.78
C LEU A 174 11.39 -8.58 -4.46
N GLY A 175 10.66 -9.68 -4.31
CA GLY A 175 10.69 -10.44 -3.06
C GLY A 175 10.54 -11.93 -3.26
N ILE A 176 11.00 -12.64 -2.24
CA ILE A 176 10.89 -14.08 -2.10
C ILE A 176 10.30 -14.40 -0.73
N SER A 177 9.43 -15.40 -0.66
CA SER A 177 8.98 -15.97 0.62
C SER A 177 8.92 -17.48 0.55
N LYS A 178 8.95 -18.09 1.73
CA LYS A 178 8.76 -19.54 1.90
C LYS A 178 7.86 -19.82 3.09
N ASP A 179 6.83 -20.61 2.84
CA ASP A 179 5.92 -21.09 3.87
C ASP A 179 6.42 -22.41 4.45
N PHE A 180 6.44 -22.47 5.78
CA PHE A 180 6.73 -23.66 6.58
C PHE A 180 5.46 -24.04 7.33
N PRO A 181 4.68 -25.00 6.83
CA PRO A 181 3.49 -25.47 7.51
C PRO A 181 3.86 -26.38 8.67
N PHE A 182 3.48 -26.00 9.88
CA PHE A 182 3.52 -26.84 11.08
C PHE A 182 2.11 -27.29 11.45
N LYS A 183 1.97 -28.33 12.27
CA LYS A 183 0.65 -28.88 12.64
C LYS A 183 -0.27 -27.84 13.28
N SER A 184 0.28 -26.95 14.11
CA SER A 184 -0.49 -26.00 14.93
C SER A 184 -0.39 -24.55 14.45
N PHE A 185 0.60 -24.23 13.62
CA PHE A 185 0.82 -22.87 13.13
C PHE A 185 1.49 -22.90 11.75
N ARG A 186 1.44 -21.78 11.06
CA ARG A 186 2.19 -21.55 9.83
C ARG A 186 3.28 -20.50 10.12
N ASN A 187 4.46 -20.73 9.59
CA ASN A 187 5.54 -19.77 9.59
C ASN A 187 5.87 -19.41 8.15
N SER A 188 6.01 -18.12 7.88
CA SER A 188 6.40 -17.60 6.56
C SER A 188 7.64 -16.74 6.74
N ALA A 189 8.77 -17.21 6.24
CA ALA A 189 9.99 -16.40 6.14
C ALA A 189 9.99 -15.67 4.79
N PHE A 190 10.41 -14.41 4.79
CA PHE A 190 10.41 -13.60 3.59
C PHE A 190 11.56 -12.59 3.56
N GLY A 191 11.95 -12.22 2.33
CA GLY A 191 12.92 -11.15 2.09
C GLY A 191 12.59 -10.42 0.80
N SER A 192 12.81 -9.11 0.77
CA SER A 192 12.62 -8.28 -0.43
C SER A 192 13.61 -7.14 -0.51
N ILE A 193 13.77 -6.66 -1.73
CA ILE A 193 14.48 -5.41 -2.04
C ILE A 193 13.51 -4.45 -2.70
N GLU A 194 13.54 -3.20 -2.27
CA GLU A 194 12.74 -2.10 -2.80
C GLU A 194 13.61 -0.95 -3.24
N TRP A 195 13.34 -0.44 -4.42
CA TRP A 195 13.81 0.85 -4.90
C TRP A 195 12.65 1.85 -4.94
N ASN A 196 12.95 3.11 -4.57
CA ASN A 196 11.97 4.20 -4.56
C ASN A 196 12.59 5.45 -5.18
N SER A 197 11.82 6.17 -6.01
CA SER A 197 12.32 7.37 -6.72
C SER A 197 12.53 8.60 -5.82
N ILE A 198 11.94 8.64 -4.62
CA ILE A 198 12.02 9.78 -3.70
C ILE A 198 13.15 9.59 -2.69
N ILE A 199 13.36 8.34 -2.25
CA ILE A 199 14.34 8.02 -1.23
C ILE A 199 15.58 7.45 -1.91
N PRO A 200 16.76 8.10 -1.80
CA PRO A 200 17.97 7.57 -2.39
C PRO A 200 18.33 6.18 -1.84
N GLY A 201 18.77 5.29 -2.73
CA GLY A 201 19.19 3.95 -2.36
C GLY A 201 18.08 2.90 -2.44
N SER A 202 18.44 1.67 -2.08
CA SER A 202 17.52 0.53 -2.00
C SER A 202 17.32 0.13 -0.56
N LYS A 203 16.10 -0.28 -0.22
CA LYS A 203 15.76 -0.86 1.08
C LYS A 203 15.72 -2.37 0.96
N VAL A 204 16.26 -3.05 1.95
CA VAL A 204 16.18 -4.51 2.08
C VAL A 204 15.32 -4.83 3.29
N TYR A 205 14.34 -5.70 3.09
CA TYR A 205 13.45 -6.17 4.14
C TYR A 205 13.67 -7.65 4.35
N LEU A 206 13.87 -8.05 5.59
CA LEU A 206 13.92 -9.45 6.01
C LEU A 206 12.92 -9.64 7.13
N GLY A 207 12.11 -10.67 7.07
CA GLY A 207 11.10 -10.86 8.09
C GLY A 207 10.58 -12.27 8.19
N ASN A 208 9.78 -12.43 9.22
CA ASN A 208 9.14 -13.69 9.55
C ASN A 208 7.73 -13.42 10.07
N ARG A 209 6.75 -14.20 9.63
CA ARG A 209 5.36 -14.15 10.10
C ARG A 209 4.97 -15.50 10.65
N PHE A 210 4.48 -15.50 11.89
CA PHE A 210 3.85 -16.64 12.54
C PHE A 210 2.34 -16.44 12.52
N SER A 211 1.60 -17.41 12.00
CA SER A 211 0.14 -17.41 11.96
C SER A 211 -0.40 -18.60 12.72
N TRP A 212 -1.15 -18.34 13.80
CA TRP A 212 -1.78 -19.34 14.64
C TRP A 212 -3.25 -18.99 14.85
N ASN A 213 -4.14 -19.76 14.25
CA ASN A 213 -5.58 -19.46 14.23
C ASN A 213 -5.87 -18.04 13.69
N ARG A 214 -6.33 -17.14 14.59
CA ARG A 214 -6.62 -15.73 14.31
C ARG A 214 -5.47 -14.79 14.69
N LEU A 215 -4.42 -15.30 15.32
CA LEU A 215 -3.27 -14.51 15.74
C LEU A 215 -2.19 -14.52 14.65
N ASN A 216 -1.74 -13.35 14.26
CA ASN A 216 -0.58 -13.17 13.40
C ASN A 216 0.45 -12.34 14.14
N LEU A 217 1.68 -12.85 14.23
CA LEU A 217 2.82 -12.16 14.78
C LEU A 217 3.89 -12.05 13.72
N SER A 218 4.41 -10.85 13.49
CA SER A 218 5.47 -10.61 12.50
C SER A 218 6.65 -9.92 13.14
N LEU A 219 7.83 -10.26 12.66
CA LEU A 219 9.09 -9.57 12.95
C LEU A 219 9.70 -9.15 11.63
N ILE A 220 10.06 -7.88 11.51
CA ILE A 220 10.70 -7.31 10.32
C ILE A 220 11.96 -6.58 10.73
N HIS A 221 12.98 -6.74 9.90
CA HIS A 221 14.20 -5.94 9.90
C HIS A 221 14.27 -5.18 8.56
N ILE A 222 14.55 -3.87 8.64
CA ILE A 222 14.62 -2.96 7.47
C ILE A 222 16.01 -2.35 7.43
#